data_5806dc727685918d12e3d8a1b6435cd3
#
_entry.id   5806dc727685918d12e3d8a1b6435cd3
#
_cell.length_a   1.000
_cell.length_b   1.000
_cell.length_c   1.000
_cell.angle_alpha   90.00
_cell.angle_beta   90.00
_cell.angle_gamma   90.00
#
_symmetry.space_group_name_H-M   'P 1'
#
loop_
_entity.id
_entity.type
_entity.pdbx_description
1 polymer ?
#
loop_
_entity_poly.entity_id
_entity_poly.type
_entity_poly.pdbx_seq_one_letter_code
_entity_poly.pdbx_strand_id
1 'polypeptide(L)'
;NVIPGLSFLNLRGSYGLTGNQSIEAYATLATVASGYTWYDASSLYIYQNSLANEELTWATTKTGNFGLDFGFLDGRISGSIDVYKSKTNDMLLNRSLPYMTGFSEAKFNAGEVMNRGVELALNTININGDGKDNFRWESGLTFYRNKNKIVHLFGKDANGKEANDTGNATTNGYETARALVIGESINAAWDLKMLGIFQSQTEIDNYVDANGNKIQPDAVPGDIKFLDYNGDGKISTDDRHCIGDMDPLFTINLSNTLSWKNFSLYFNFRWDAGNSSHFIGSDPFGNYHNTATTSGAQLKVAPWSENNPTNDHPRLGYVNTYSYYFWSQRQYLKLKDLSLSY
;
A
#
# COMPACT_ATOMS: atom_id res chain seq x y z
N ASN A 1 26.73 39.13 8.42
CA ASN A 1 25.69 38.09 8.58
C ASN A 1 24.56 38.65 9.43
N VAL A 2 23.36 38.75 8.86
CA VAL A 2 22.16 39.27 9.55
C VAL A 2 21.67 38.29 10.63
N ILE A 3 21.98 37.01 10.47
CA ILE A 3 21.63 35.95 11.42
C ILE A 3 22.94 35.26 11.86
N PRO A 4 23.31 35.32 13.16
CA PRO A 4 24.51 34.65 13.64
C PRO A 4 24.45 33.13 13.40
N GLY A 5 25.56 32.58 12.85
CA GLY A 5 25.69 31.16 12.59
C GLY A 5 25.02 30.66 11.30
N LEU A 6 24.29 31.51 10.58
CA LEU A 6 23.74 31.16 9.28
C LEU A 6 24.84 31.21 8.20
N SER A 7 25.10 30.08 7.53
CA SER A 7 26.09 29.99 6.44
C SER A 7 25.47 30.31 5.09
N PHE A 8 24.32 29.73 4.83
CA PHE A 8 23.54 30.04 3.61
C PHE A 8 22.07 29.70 3.82
N LEU A 9 21.21 30.33 3.03
CA LEU A 9 19.78 30.11 2.95
C LEU A 9 19.33 30.36 1.52
N ASN A 10 18.85 29.32 0.83
CA ASN A 10 18.36 29.39 -0.54
C ASN A 10 16.91 28.96 -0.62
N LEU A 11 16.09 29.76 -1.28
CA LEU A 11 14.72 29.41 -1.62
C LEU A 11 14.67 28.88 -3.05
N ARG A 12 13.99 27.79 -3.26
CA ARG A 12 13.77 27.20 -4.57
C ARG A 12 12.28 27.09 -4.85
N GLY A 13 11.89 27.38 -6.08
CA GLY A 13 10.53 27.14 -6.56
C GLY A 13 10.60 26.57 -7.96
N SER A 14 9.81 25.55 -8.24
CA SER A 14 9.69 25.00 -9.58
C SER A 14 8.25 24.60 -9.90
N TYR A 15 7.90 24.71 -11.16
CA TYR A 15 6.66 24.20 -11.72
C TYR A 15 6.94 23.58 -13.07
N GLY A 16 6.44 22.37 -13.28
CA GLY A 16 6.72 21.64 -14.51
C GLY A 16 5.58 20.72 -14.91
N LEU A 17 5.61 20.35 -16.19
CA LEU A 17 4.73 19.37 -16.82
C LEU A 17 5.59 18.22 -17.33
N THR A 18 5.20 16.99 -16.99
CA THR A 18 5.85 15.78 -17.50
C THR A 18 4.81 14.85 -18.08
N GLY A 19 5.07 14.32 -19.29
CA GLY A 19 4.29 13.25 -19.90
C GLY A 19 4.84 11.88 -19.51
N ASN A 20 3.97 10.95 -19.21
CA ASN A 20 4.32 9.55 -19.01
C ASN A 20 3.86 8.73 -20.23
N GLN A 21 4.82 8.21 -20.98
CA GLN A 21 4.62 7.42 -22.21
C GLN A 21 4.63 5.91 -21.94
N SER A 22 4.52 5.46 -20.70
CA SER A 22 4.48 4.04 -20.33
C SER A 22 3.21 3.36 -20.83
N ILE A 23 3.02 3.38 -22.14
CA ILE A 23 2.00 2.62 -22.85
C ILE A 23 2.72 1.45 -23.50
N GLU A 24 2.25 0.23 -23.27
CA GLU A 24 2.77 -0.96 -23.95
C GLU A 24 2.61 -0.80 -25.46
N ALA A 25 3.56 -1.33 -26.21
CA ALA A 25 3.45 -1.35 -27.68
C ALA A 25 2.14 -2.04 -28.08
N TYR A 26 1.43 -1.43 -29.02
CA TYR A 26 0.12 -1.92 -29.52
C TYR A 26 -1.03 -1.90 -28.51
N ALA A 27 -0.90 -1.23 -27.38
CA ALA A 27 -1.96 -1.14 -26.37
C ALA A 27 -3.26 -0.49 -26.87
N THR A 28 -3.20 0.26 -27.96
CA THR A 28 -4.36 0.86 -28.65
C THR A 28 -5.12 -0.13 -29.51
N LEU A 29 -4.52 -1.27 -29.85
CA LEU A 29 -5.10 -2.27 -30.74
C LEU A 29 -5.78 -3.39 -29.94
N ALA A 30 -6.80 -4.00 -30.55
CA ALA A 30 -7.32 -5.25 -30.06
C ALA A 30 -6.28 -6.37 -30.23
N THR A 31 -6.12 -7.18 -29.20
CA THR A 31 -5.27 -8.36 -29.26
C THR A 31 -6.08 -9.62 -29.42
N VAL A 32 -5.52 -10.61 -30.06
CA VAL A 32 -6.11 -11.95 -30.17
C VAL A 32 -5.23 -12.93 -29.37
N ALA A 33 -5.87 -13.89 -28.75
CA ALA A 33 -5.23 -15.01 -28.11
C ALA A 33 -5.71 -16.32 -28.73
N SER A 34 -4.93 -17.36 -28.55
CA SER A 34 -5.29 -18.70 -29.00
C SER A 34 -5.24 -19.68 -27.83
N GLY A 35 -6.08 -20.68 -27.87
CA GLY A 35 -6.13 -21.74 -26.88
C GLY A 35 -6.56 -23.06 -27.53
N TYR A 36 -6.39 -24.12 -26.78
CA TYR A 36 -6.90 -25.45 -27.20
C TYR A 36 -8.19 -25.76 -26.46
N THR A 37 -9.15 -26.40 -27.16
CA THR A 37 -10.36 -26.84 -26.49
C THR A 37 -10.04 -27.98 -25.52
N TRP A 38 -10.71 -28.02 -24.39
CA TRP A 38 -10.47 -29.08 -23.41
C TRP A 38 -11.04 -30.44 -23.84
N TYR A 39 -11.88 -30.48 -24.89
CA TYR A 39 -12.38 -31.68 -25.54
C TYR A 39 -11.34 -32.34 -26.44
N ASP A 40 -10.49 -31.54 -27.06
CA ASP A 40 -9.54 -32.02 -28.04
C ASP A 40 -8.34 -31.09 -28.08
N ALA A 41 -7.23 -31.55 -27.55
CA ALA A 41 -5.96 -30.77 -27.46
C ALA A 41 -5.40 -30.44 -28.88
N SER A 42 -5.97 -30.99 -29.97
CA SER A 42 -5.60 -30.65 -31.34
C SER A 42 -6.45 -29.52 -31.93
N SER A 43 -7.55 -29.17 -31.29
CA SER A 43 -8.47 -28.14 -31.80
C SER A 43 -8.12 -26.78 -31.27
N LEU A 44 -7.44 -26.01 -32.12
CA LEU A 44 -7.07 -24.60 -31.84
C LEU A 44 -8.28 -23.70 -32.03
N TYR A 45 -8.53 -22.81 -31.07
CA TYR A 45 -9.44 -21.68 -31.24
C TYR A 45 -8.71 -20.36 -31.05
N ILE A 46 -9.19 -19.34 -31.74
CA ILE A 46 -8.68 -17.97 -31.69
C ILE A 46 -9.83 -17.09 -31.23
N TYR A 47 -9.54 -16.22 -30.27
CA TYR A 47 -10.51 -15.26 -29.73
C TYR A 47 -9.88 -13.90 -29.50
N GLN A 48 -10.70 -12.86 -29.52
CA GLN A 48 -10.28 -11.53 -29.16
C GLN A 48 -10.07 -11.45 -27.64
N ASN A 49 -8.86 -11.08 -27.23
CA ASN A 49 -8.46 -11.06 -25.82
C ASN A 49 -8.60 -9.67 -25.18
N SER A 50 -8.50 -8.60 -25.98
CA SER A 50 -8.66 -7.23 -25.49
C SER A 50 -9.45 -6.37 -26.47
N LEU A 51 -10.09 -5.32 -25.94
CA LEU A 51 -10.72 -4.29 -26.76
C LEU A 51 -9.69 -3.29 -27.27
N ALA A 52 -9.86 -2.83 -28.50
CA ALA A 52 -9.12 -1.69 -29.02
C ALA A 52 -9.59 -0.40 -28.33
N ASN A 53 -8.65 0.51 -28.09
CA ASN A 53 -8.95 1.88 -27.71
C ASN A 53 -7.95 2.82 -28.40
N GLU A 54 -8.35 3.37 -29.52
CA GLU A 54 -7.51 4.27 -30.33
C GLU A 54 -7.34 5.66 -29.69
N GLU A 55 -8.17 5.98 -28.69
CA GLU A 55 -8.14 7.27 -27.98
C GLU A 55 -7.10 7.28 -26.84
N LEU A 56 -6.35 6.19 -26.63
CA LEU A 56 -5.33 6.13 -25.59
C LEU A 56 -4.23 7.17 -25.85
N THR A 57 -4.00 8.00 -24.85
CA THR A 57 -2.96 9.01 -24.82
C THR A 57 -2.04 8.83 -23.60
N TRP A 58 -0.98 9.60 -23.52
CA TRP A 58 -0.09 9.59 -22.36
C TRP A 58 -0.71 10.32 -21.15
N ALA A 59 -0.39 9.84 -19.98
CA ALA A 59 -0.73 10.56 -18.74
C ALA A 59 0.13 11.81 -18.58
N THR A 60 -0.46 12.90 -18.12
CA THR A 60 0.24 14.16 -17.88
C THR A 60 0.29 14.50 -16.39
N THR A 61 1.49 14.74 -15.86
CA THR A 61 1.68 15.16 -14.47
C THR A 61 2.12 16.62 -14.40
N LYS A 62 1.38 17.40 -13.64
CA LYS A 62 1.70 18.80 -13.26
C LYS A 62 2.26 18.79 -11.85
N THR A 63 3.48 19.28 -11.66
CA THR A 63 4.14 19.32 -10.36
C THR A 63 4.58 20.72 -10.01
N GLY A 64 4.17 21.20 -8.83
CA GLY A 64 4.72 22.36 -8.18
C GLY A 64 5.55 21.93 -6.97
N ASN A 65 6.76 22.45 -6.86
CA ASN A 65 7.66 22.22 -5.73
C ASN A 65 8.16 23.54 -5.16
N PHE A 66 8.26 23.60 -3.84
CA PHE A 66 8.90 24.67 -3.09
C PHE A 66 9.92 24.09 -2.11
N GLY A 67 11.16 24.55 -2.21
CA GLY A 67 12.28 24.05 -1.42
C GLY A 67 13.01 25.16 -0.68
N LEU A 68 13.55 24.79 0.45
CA LEU A 68 14.43 25.62 1.29
C LEU A 68 15.71 24.84 1.55
N ASP A 69 16.86 25.38 1.11
CA ASP A 69 18.17 24.85 1.48
C ASP A 69 18.78 25.75 2.55
N PHE A 70 19.36 25.16 3.56
CA PHE A 70 19.96 25.90 4.67
C PHE A 70 21.29 25.29 5.12
N GLY A 71 22.13 26.15 5.66
CA GLY A 71 23.39 25.77 6.30
C GLY A 71 23.68 26.65 7.49
N PHE A 72 24.13 26.04 8.58
CA PHE A 72 24.52 26.71 9.82
C PHE A 72 25.89 26.27 10.30
N LEU A 73 26.52 27.08 11.14
CA LEU A 73 27.79 26.82 11.81
C LEU A 73 28.89 26.42 10.82
N ASP A 74 29.10 27.24 9.79
CA ASP A 74 30.10 27.03 8.74
C ASP A 74 29.93 25.68 8.01
N GLY A 75 28.66 25.26 7.80
CA GLY A 75 28.33 24.04 7.12
C GLY A 75 28.31 22.78 7.98
N ARG A 76 28.53 22.92 9.32
CA ARG A 76 28.39 21.75 10.21
C ARG A 76 26.98 21.19 10.28
N ILE A 77 25.97 22.01 10.02
CA ILE A 77 24.58 21.61 9.88
C ILE A 77 24.12 22.12 8.54
N SER A 78 23.70 21.24 7.66
CA SER A 78 23.13 21.60 6.36
C SER A 78 21.97 20.71 6.02
N GLY A 79 21.03 21.22 5.25
CA GLY A 79 19.88 20.42 4.87
C GLY A 79 18.98 21.12 3.87
N SER A 80 17.95 20.38 3.48
CA SER A 80 16.86 20.88 2.64
C SER A 80 15.51 20.44 3.17
N ILE A 81 14.51 21.27 2.96
CA ILE A 81 13.10 20.94 3.16
C ILE A 81 12.40 21.22 1.85
N ASP A 82 11.74 20.24 1.30
CA ASP A 82 10.96 20.34 0.08
C ASP A 82 9.50 19.99 0.37
N VAL A 83 8.59 20.78 -0.16
CA VAL A 83 7.16 20.52 -0.17
C VAL A 83 6.67 20.51 -1.60
N TYR A 84 5.94 19.49 -1.97
CA TYR A 84 5.45 19.36 -3.32
C TYR A 84 3.98 18.99 -3.39
N LYS A 85 3.39 19.35 -4.52
CA LYS A 85 2.07 18.90 -4.93
C LYS A 85 2.11 18.57 -6.40
N SER A 86 1.73 17.35 -6.75
CA SER A 86 1.60 16.90 -8.13
C SER A 86 0.19 16.40 -8.40
N LYS A 87 -0.24 16.57 -9.64
CA LYS A 87 -1.53 16.15 -10.14
C LYS A 87 -1.31 15.46 -11.46
N THR A 88 -1.68 14.18 -11.53
CA THR A 88 -1.61 13.37 -12.74
C THR A 88 -3.01 13.21 -13.30
N ASN A 89 -3.19 13.65 -14.53
CA ASN A 89 -4.42 13.49 -15.30
C ASN A 89 -4.23 12.40 -16.36
N ASP A 90 -5.34 11.90 -16.88
CA ASP A 90 -5.38 10.95 -17.99
C ASP A 90 -4.59 9.69 -17.69
N MET A 91 -4.65 9.21 -16.44
CA MET A 91 -3.98 7.97 -16.05
C MET A 91 -4.55 6.80 -16.83
N LEU A 92 -3.65 5.92 -17.25
CA LEU A 92 -4.03 4.66 -17.87
C LEU A 92 -4.50 3.70 -16.78
N LEU A 93 -5.79 3.43 -16.77
CA LEU A 93 -6.42 2.53 -15.81
C LEU A 93 -7.17 1.43 -16.55
N ASN A 94 -7.17 0.23 -15.98
CA ASN A 94 -8.08 -0.83 -16.40
C ASN A 94 -9.44 -0.58 -15.76
N ARG A 95 -10.46 -0.49 -16.58
CA ARG A 95 -11.86 -0.38 -16.14
C ARG A 95 -12.54 -1.72 -16.28
N SER A 96 -13.16 -2.18 -15.21
CA SER A 96 -13.99 -3.38 -15.23
C SER A 96 -15.20 -3.19 -16.16
N LEU A 97 -15.48 -4.19 -16.97
CA LEU A 97 -16.58 -4.18 -17.92
C LEU A 97 -17.65 -5.19 -17.50
N PRO A 98 -18.94 -4.93 -17.82
CA PRO A 98 -20.00 -5.91 -17.61
C PRO A 98 -19.73 -7.19 -18.40
N TYR A 99 -19.98 -8.35 -17.80
CA TYR A 99 -19.76 -9.67 -18.43
C TYR A 99 -20.43 -9.85 -19.79
N MET A 100 -21.53 -9.15 -20.04
CA MET A 100 -22.23 -9.20 -21.34
C MET A 100 -21.39 -8.64 -22.50
N THR A 101 -20.32 -7.90 -22.23
CA THR A 101 -19.38 -7.42 -23.26
C THR A 101 -18.45 -8.50 -23.77
N GLY A 102 -18.33 -9.62 -23.06
CA GLY A 102 -17.37 -10.68 -23.34
C GLY A 102 -15.93 -10.38 -22.86
N PHE A 103 -15.71 -9.23 -22.24
CA PHE A 103 -14.41 -8.79 -21.71
C PHE A 103 -14.54 -8.47 -20.23
N SER A 104 -13.49 -8.79 -19.45
CA SER A 104 -13.45 -8.47 -18.04
C SER A 104 -13.08 -7.01 -17.79
N GLU A 105 -12.21 -6.45 -18.64
CA GLU A 105 -11.69 -5.09 -18.49
C GLU A 105 -11.24 -4.49 -19.82
N ALA A 106 -11.10 -3.18 -19.87
CA ALA A 106 -10.46 -2.47 -20.96
C ALA A 106 -9.64 -1.28 -20.43
N LYS A 107 -8.58 -0.91 -21.16
CA LYS A 107 -7.72 0.24 -20.81
C LYS A 107 -8.33 1.54 -21.29
N PHE A 108 -8.36 2.54 -20.40
CA PHE A 108 -8.83 3.89 -20.68
C PHE A 108 -7.87 4.93 -20.08
N ASN A 109 -7.79 6.08 -20.73
CA ASN A 109 -7.27 7.29 -20.09
C ASN A 109 -8.34 7.85 -19.19
N ALA A 110 -8.26 7.53 -17.92
CA ALA A 110 -9.27 7.93 -16.98
C ALA A 110 -8.65 8.10 -15.60
N GLY A 111 -9.25 8.99 -14.88
CA GLY A 111 -8.82 9.24 -13.52
C GLY A 111 -7.78 10.33 -13.37
N GLU A 112 -7.84 10.90 -12.21
CA GLU A 112 -6.96 11.94 -11.73
C GLU A 112 -6.47 11.57 -10.33
N VAL A 113 -5.15 11.59 -10.17
CA VAL A 113 -4.51 11.32 -8.89
C VAL A 113 -3.69 12.51 -8.46
N MET A 114 -3.83 12.88 -7.20
CA MET A 114 -3.05 13.92 -6.56
C MET A 114 -2.08 13.30 -5.56
N ASN A 115 -0.81 13.73 -5.64
CA ASN A 115 0.21 13.47 -4.64
C ASN A 115 0.60 14.78 -3.97
N ARG A 116 0.83 14.74 -2.68
CA ARG A 116 1.44 15.83 -1.92
C ARG A 116 2.39 15.25 -0.89
N GLY A 117 3.52 15.90 -0.72
CA GLY A 117 4.52 15.37 0.17
C GLY A 117 5.43 16.43 0.76
N VAL A 118 6.17 15.97 1.76
CA VAL A 118 7.23 16.70 2.42
C VAL A 118 8.45 15.82 2.46
N GLU A 119 9.59 16.38 2.07
CA GLU A 119 10.89 15.75 2.13
C GLU A 119 11.83 16.61 2.96
N LEU A 120 12.59 15.98 3.82
CA LEU A 120 13.63 16.62 4.64
C LEU A 120 14.93 15.84 4.45
N ALA A 121 15.99 16.55 4.14
CA ALA A 121 17.36 16.05 4.25
C ALA A 121 18.14 16.90 5.23
N LEU A 122 18.83 16.27 6.19
CA LEU A 122 19.67 16.93 7.18
C LEU A 122 21.01 16.20 7.25
N ASN A 123 22.09 16.96 7.10
CA ASN A 123 23.45 16.46 7.28
C ASN A 123 24.12 17.24 8.42
N THR A 124 24.79 16.52 9.28
CA THR A 124 25.48 17.13 10.44
C THR A 124 26.88 16.56 10.58
N ILE A 125 27.84 17.45 10.87
CA ILE A 125 29.17 17.10 11.35
C ILE A 125 29.12 17.22 12.87
N ASN A 126 28.87 16.09 13.55
CA ASN A 126 28.68 16.07 15.01
C ASN A 126 30.04 16.35 15.72
N ILE A 127 31.07 15.66 15.25
CA ILE A 127 32.44 15.84 15.70
C ILE A 127 33.35 16.03 14.48
N ASN A 128 34.09 17.11 14.45
CA ASN A 128 35.07 17.41 13.42
C ASN A 128 36.47 17.17 13.96
N GLY A 129 37.09 16.08 13.60
CA GLY A 129 38.33 15.56 14.14
C GLY A 129 39.56 16.45 13.93
N ASP A 130 39.62 17.59 14.58
CA ASP A 130 40.75 18.54 14.51
C ASP A 130 41.86 18.23 15.54
N GLY A 131 41.72 17.13 16.30
CA GLY A 131 42.64 16.83 17.41
C GLY A 131 43.56 15.64 17.18
N LYS A 132 44.39 15.34 18.20
CA LYS A 132 45.36 14.23 18.21
C LYS A 132 44.77 12.85 17.90
N ASP A 133 43.44 12.69 18.07
CA ASP A 133 42.77 11.42 17.87
C ASP A 133 42.08 11.30 16.50
N ASN A 134 42.00 12.38 15.70
CA ASN A 134 41.42 12.41 14.38
C ASN A 134 40.04 11.71 14.28
N PHE A 135 39.23 11.81 15.35
CA PHE A 135 37.88 11.21 15.34
C PHE A 135 36.88 12.16 14.68
N ARG A 136 36.21 11.68 13.67
CA ARG A 136 35.15 12.40 12.95
C ARG A 136 33.85 11.61 13.00
N TRP A 137 32.75 12.29 13.30
CA TRP A 137 31.42 11.71 13.28
C TRP A 137 30.48 12.60 12.49
N GLU A 138 29.91 12.01 11.43
CA GLU A 138 28.92 12.63 10.55
C GLU A 138 27.63 11.84 10.61
N SER A 139 26.49 12.55 10.55
CA SER A 139 25.16 11.93 10.48
C SER A 139 24.36 12.53 9.32
N GLY A 140 23.62 11.68 8.62
CA GLY A 140 22.65 12.07 7.63
C GLY A 140 21.27 11.54 8.01
N LEU A 141 20.26 12.42 8.00
CA LEU A 141 18.87 12.09 8.22
C LEU A 141 18.08 12.45 6.96
N THR A 142 17.31 11.50 6.43
CA THR A 142 16.29 11.82 5.45
C THR A 142 14.93 11.38 5.96
N PHE A 143 13.95 12.23 5.78
CA PHE A 143 12.56 11.96 6.06
C PHE A 143 11.74 12.24 4.82
N TYR A 144 10.84 11.35 4.46
CA TYR A 144 9.84 11.67 3.46
C TYR A 144 8.47 11.15 3.84
N ARG A 145 7.46 11.91 3.47
CA ARG A 145 6.05 11.55 3.57
C ARG A 145 5.35 11.96 2.30
N ASN A 146 4.70 11.01 1.65
CA ASN A 146 3.79 11.26 0.53
C ASN A 146 2.36 10.90 0.94
N LYS A 147 1.39 11.68 0.50
CA LYS A 147 -0.02 11.33 0.58
C LYS A 147 -0.60 11.35 -0.82
N ASN A 148 -0.97 10.17 -1.29
CA ASN A 148 -1.66 9.93 -2.54
C ASN A 148 -3.18 10.06 -2.34
N LYS A 149 -3.90 10.52 -3.36
CA LYS A 149 -5.36 10.59 -3.34
C LYS A 149 -5.92 10.53 -4.76
N ILE A 150 -6.86 9.62 -4.98
CA ILE A 150 -7.70 9.61 -6.18
C ILE A 150 -8.66 10.80 -6.11
N VAL A 151 -8.65 11.66 -7.12
CA VAL A 151 -9.51 12.86 -7.19
C VAL A 151 -10.71 12.60 -8.07
N HIS A 152 -10.47 11.99 -9.24
CA HIS A 152 -11.49 11.61 -10.21
C HIS A 152 -11.24 10.20 -10.72
N LEU A 153 -12.30 9.50 -11.05
CA LEU A 153 -12.30 8.25 -11.78
C LEU A 153 -13.20 8.39 -13.02
N PHE A 154 -13.23 7.36 -13.82
CA PHE A 154 -14.06 7.28 -15.01
C PHE A 154 -15.48 6.79 -14.66
N GLY A 155 -16.44 7.35 -15.38
CA GLY A 155 -17.81 6.92 -15.31
C GLY A 155 -18.62 7.62 -14.22
N LYS A 156 -19.92 7.55 -14.38
CA LYS A 156 -20.88 8.05 -13.42
C LYS A 156 -21.85 6.93 -13.08
N ASP A 157 -22.30 6.91 -11.84
CA ASP A 157 -23.38 6.03 -11.40
C ASP A 157 -24.73 6.47 -11.97
N ALA A 158 -25.78 5.73 -11.66
CA ALA A 158 -27.15 6.05 -12.10
C ALA A 158 -27.64 7.42 -11.62
N ASN A 159 -27.02 8.01 -10.61
CA ASN A 159 -27.35 9.33 -10.05
C ASN A 159 -26.46 10.43 -10.64
N GLY A 160 -25.60 10.14 -11.60
CA GLY A 160 -24.69 11.08 -12.24
C GLY A 160 -23.47 11.44 -11.38
N LYS A 161 -23.23 10.78 -10.25
CA LYS A 161 -22.05 10.91 -9.40
C LYS A 161 -20.95 10.00 -9.92
N GLU A 162 -19.69 10.45 -9.83
CA GLU A 162 -18.56 9.60 -10.18
C GLU A 162 -18.56 8.32 -9.33
N ALA A 163 -18.43 7.18 -10.01
CA ALA A 163 -18.47 5.86 -9.38
C ALA A 163 -17.08 5.42 -8.93
N ASN A 164 -17.01 4.80 -7.78
CA ASN A 164 -15.82 4.07 -7.36
C ASN A 164 -15.71 2.78 -8.19
N ASP A 165 -14.49 2.35 -8.51
CA ASP A 165 -14.25 1.04 -9.10
C ASP A 165 -13.88 0.04 -8.01
N THR A 166 -14.91 -0.66 -7.52
CA THR A 166 -14.77 -1.75 -6.56
C THR A 166 -14.96 -3.13 -7.22
N GLY A 167 -15.13 -3.14 -8.54
CA GLY A 167 -15.56 -4.33 -9.30
C GLY A 167 -14.62 -5.52 -9.21
N ASN A 168 -13.33 -5.29 -9.04
CA ASN A 168 -12.36 -6.37 -8.87
C ASN A 168 -12.17 -6.81 -7.41
N ALA A 169 -12.79 -6.13 -6.47
CA ALA A 169 -12.70 -6.48 -5.06
C ALA A 169 -13.43 -7.81 -4.71
N THR A 170 -14.06 -8.47 -5.65
CA THR A 170 -14.91 -9.64 -5.39
C THR A 170 -14.55 -10.92 -6.13
N THR A 171 -13.64 -10.91 -7.13
CA THR A 171 -13.64 -12.00 -8.11
C THR A 171 -12.34 -12.76 -8.19
N ASN A 172 -11.54 -13.11 -7.56
CA ASN A 172 -10.39 -14.05 -7.70
C ASN A 172 -9.13 -13.66 -6.93
N GLY A 173 -9.16 -13.89 -5.68
CA GLY A 173 -8.05 -14.41 -4.87
C GLY A 173 -6.83 -13.54 -4.66
N TYR A 174 -6.26 -12.86 -5.62
CA TYR A 174 -4.96 -12.20 -5.46
C TYR A 174 -4.90 -10.71 -5.84
N GLU A 175 -5.80 -10.23 -6.65
CA GLU A 175 -5.81 -8.83 -7.11
C GLU A 175 -6.95 -7.99 -6.51
N THR A 176 -7.79 -8.58 -5.73
CA THR A 176 -9.09 -8.06 -5.30
C THR A 176 -9.05 -7.12 -4.10
N ALA A 177 -7.91 -7.00 -3.44
CA ALA A 177 -7.73 -6.05 -2.34
C ALA A 177 -7.53 -4.59 -2.81
N ARG A 178 -7.57 -4.33 -4.12
CA ARG A 178 -7.40 -3.01 -4.70
C ARG A 178 -8.73 -2.50 -5.23
N ALA A 179 -9.36 -1.63 -4.47
CA ALA A 179 -10.47 -0.83 -4.96
C ALA A 179 -9.96 0.58 -5.30
N LEU A 180 -10.40 1.13 -6.42
CA LEU A 180 -10.17 2.53 -6.75
C LEU A 180 -11.34 3.34 -6.18
N VAL A 181 -11.08 4.05 -5.10
CA VAL A 181 -12.09 4.81 -4.35
C VAL A 181 -11.72 6.29 -4.35
N ILE A 182 -12.65 7.12 -4.80
CA ILE A 182 -12.46 8.57 -4.82
C ILE A 182 -12.29 9.07 -3.40
N GLY A 183 -11.21 9.80 -3.18
CA GLY A 183 -10.87 10.30 -1.86
C GLY A 183 -9.80 9.51 -1.13
N GLU A 184 -9.59 8.24 -1.51
CA GLU A 184 -8.60 7.33 -0.93
C GLU A 184 -7.33 7.25 -1.77
N SER A 185 -6.31 6.56 -1.24
CA SER A 185 -5.07 6.26 -1.96
C SER A 185 -5.32 5.28 -3.11
N ILE A 186 -4.53 5.36 -4.17
CA ILE A 186 -4.52 4.34 -5.23
C ILE A 186 -4.05 2.98 -4.70
N ASN A 187 -3.32 2.97 -3.59
CA ASN A 187 -2.85 1.79 -2.87
C ASN A 187 -3.63 1.56 -1.56
N ALA A 188 -4.89 2.02 -1.49
CA ALA A 188 -5.73 1.78 -0.33
C ALA A 188 -5.96 0.28 -0.12
N ALA A 189 -5.84 -0.19 1.12
CA ALA A 189 -6.26 -1.51 1.53
C ALA A 189 -7.78 -1.50 1.70
N TRP A 190 -8.49 -2.21 0.83
CA TRP A 190 -9.95 -2.25 0.78
C TRP A 190 -10.45 -3.63 1.21
N ASP A 191 -11.04 -3.72 2.40
CA ASP A 191 -11.56 -4.98 2.93
C ASP A 191 -12.48 -4.77 4.13
N LEU A 192 -12.95 -5.87 4.71
CA LEU A 192 -13.59 -5.90 6.01
C LEU A 192 -12.58 -5.51 7.10
N LYS A 193 -13.06 -4.84 8.13
CA LYS A 193 -12.23 -4.50 9.29
C LYS A 193 -12.38 -5.56 10.37
N MET A 194 -11.30 -6.26 10.65
CA MET A 194 -11.21 -7.16 11.78
C MET A 194 -11.21 -6.35 13.10
N LEU A 195 -12.09 -6.70 14.04
CA LEU A 195 -12.16 -6.14 15.40
C LEU A 195 -11.37 -6.99 16.41
N GLY A 196 -11.07 -8.22 16.06
CA GLY A 196 -10.41 -9.20 16.91
C GLY A 196 -10.94 -10.60 16.65
N ILE A 197 -10.80 -11.48 17.62
CA ILE A 197 -11.27 -12.85 17.59
C ILE A 197 -12.26 -13.04 18.74
N PHE A 198 -13.41 -13.66 18.48
CA PHE A 198 -14.37 -13.98 19.52
C PHE A 198 -13.74 -14.90 20.58
N GLN A 199 -13.69 -14.44 21.82
CA GLN A 199 -13.07 -15.17 22.91
C GLN A 199 -14.03 -16.14 23.60
N SER A 200 -15.35 -15.91 23.48
CA SER A 200 -16.38 -16.73 24.14
C SER A 200 -17.72 -16.69 23.41
N GLN A 201 -18.57 -17.67 23.70
CA GLN A 201 -19.95 -17.67 23.20
C GLN A 201 -20.74 -16.44 23.68
N THR A 202 -20.50 -15.99 24.90
CA THR A 202 -21.16 -14.79 25.47
C THR A 202 -20.82 -13.53 24.65
N GLU A 203 -19.58 -13.43 24.14
CA GLU A 203 -19.19 -12.30 23.27
C GLU A 203 -19.95 -12.32 21.96
N ILE A 204 -20.15 -13.51 21.36
CA ILE A 204 -20.92 -13.67 20.13
C ILE A 204 -22.39 -13.33 20.38
N ASP A 205 -22.95 -13.81 21.49
CA ASP A 205 -24.34 -13.56 21.84
C ASP A 205 -24.64 -12.09 22.12
N ASN A 206 -23.64 -11.32 22.55
CA ASN A 206 -23.74 -9.89 22.80
C ASN A 206 -23.33 -9.04 21.56
N TYR A 207 -22.84 -9.67 20.48
CA TYR A 207 -22.53 -8.95 19.26
C TYR A 207 -23.77 -8.84 18.38
N VAL A 208 -24.60 -7.84 18.69
CA VAL A 208 -25.93 -7.66 18.13
C VAL A 208 -26.10 -6.27 17.49
N ASP A 209 -27.04 -6.18 16.55
CA ASP A 209 -27.49 -4.93 15.95
C ASP A 209 -28.37 -4.11 16.91
N ALA A 210 -28.87 -2.97 16.46
CA ALA A 210 -29.77 -2.10 17.25
C ALA A 210 -31.11 -2.76 17.59
N ASN A 211 -31.48 -3.84 16.90
CA ASN A 211 -32.72 -4.59 17.12
C ASN A 211 -32.51 -5.84 17.98
N GLY A 212 -31.26 -6.11 18.40
CA GLY A 212 -30.92 -7.28 19.20
C GLY A 212 -30.66 -8.56 18.38
N ASN A 213 -30.54 -8.46 17.04
CA ASN A 213 -30.19 -9.61 16.20
C ASN A 213 -28.68 -9.77 16.16
N LYS A 214 -28.21 -11.02 16.18
CA LYS A 214 -26.77 -11.30 16.07
C LYS A 214 -26.22 -10.90 14.69
N ILE A 215 -25.14 -10.14 14.68
CA ILE A 215 -24.47 -9.69 13.45
C ILE A 215 -23.70 -10.82 12.75
N GLN A 216 -23.11 -11.74 13.54
CA GLN A 216 -22.44 -12.95 13.04
C GLN A 216 -23.04 -14.20 13.74
N PRO A 217 -24.24 -14.64 13.34
CA PRO A 217 -24.97 -15.69 14.07
C PRO A 217 -24.28 -17.06 14.01
N ASP A 218 -23.54 -17.34 12.94
CA ASP A 218 -22.89 -18.64 12.70
C ASP A 218 -21.46 -18.71 13.26
N ALA A 219 -20.99 -17.62 13.89
CA ALA A 219 -19.67 -17.58 14.49
C ALA A 219 -19.58 -18.49 15.72
N VAL A 220 -18.40 -19.01 15.98
CA VAL A 220 -18.05 -19.75 17.18
C VAL A 220 -16.82 -19.15 17.85
N PRO A 221 -16.55 -19.41 19.13
CA PRO A 221 -15.33 -18.93 19.78
C PRO A 221 -14.08 -19.29 18.99
N GLY A 222 -13.20 -18.31 18.78
CA GLY A 222 -12.02 -18.43 17.92
C GLY A 222 -12.21 -17.97 16.49
N ASP A 223 -13.41 -17.62 16.06
CA ASP A 223 -13.66 -17.02 14.75
C ASP A 223 -13.37 -15.52 14.77
N ILE A 224 -13.08 -14.95 13.58
CA ILE A 224 -12.82 -13.54 13.43
C ILE A 224 -14.10 -12.74 13.60
N LYS A 225 -14.02 -11.68 14.41
CA LYS A 225 -15.06 -10.67 14.59
C LYS A 225 -14.82 -9.52 13.62
N PHE A 226 -15.77 -9.24 12.76
CA PHE A 226 -15.71 -8.14 11.79
C PHE A 226 -16.58 -6.97 12.22
N LEU A 227 -16.25 -5.78 11.72
CA LEU A 227 -17.06 -4.57 11.89
C LEU A 227 -18.21 -4.58 10.88
N ASP A 228 -19.44 -4.47 11.38
CA ASP A 228 -20.60 -4.06 10.60
C ASP A 228 -20.45 -2.55 10.31
N TYR A 229 -19.88 -2.24 9.13
CA TYR A 229 -19.51 -0.86 8.79
C TYR A 229 -20.71 -0.03 8.33
N ASN A 230 -21.62 -0.66 7.60
CA ASN A 230 -22.81 0.01 7.07
C ASN A 230 -23.97 0.03 8.07
N GLY A 231 -23.90 -0.78 9.15
CA GLY A 231 -24.89 -0.83 10.22
C GLY A 231 -26.17 -1.58 9.85
N ASP A 232 -26.10 -2.52 8.87
CA ASP A 232 -27.29 -3.25 8.41
C ASP A 232 -27.58 -4.53 9.23
N GLY A 233 -26.74 -4.81 10.23
CA GLY A 233 -26.92 -5.92 11.17
C GLY A 233 -26.37 -7.26 10.70
N LYS A 234 -25.57 -7.29 9.64
CA LYS A 234 -24.92 -8.50 9.11
C LYS A 234 -23.57 -8.15 8.52
N ILE A 235 -22.67 -9.12 8.41
CA ILE A 235 -21.40 -8.95 7.71
C ILE A 235 -21.54 -9.39 6.25
N SER A 236 -21.20 -8.49 5.34
CA SER A 236 -21.28 -8.70 3.89
C SER A 236 -20.14 -7.99 3.15
N THR A 237 -20.16 -8.07 1.82
CA THR A 237 -19.24 -7.30 0.97
C THR A 237 -19.46 -5.80 1.06
N ASP A 238 -20.65 -5.37 1.49
CA ASP A 238 -21.02 -3.96 1.60
C ASP A 238 -20.37 -3.28 2.83
N ASP A 239 -19.81 -4.07 3.77
CA ASP A 239 -19.03 -3.59 4.90
C ASP A 239 -17.56 -3.33 4.56
N ARG A 240 -17.14 -3.66 3.33
CA ARG A 240 -15.78 -3.37 2.90
C ARG A 240 -15.58 -1.87 2.75
N HIS A 241 -14.49 -1.40 3.31
CA HIS A 241 -14.09 0.01 3.27
C HIS A 241 -12.57 0.14 3.29
N CYS A 242 -12.05 1.36 3.18
CA CYS A 242 -10.63 1.61 3.31
C CYS A 242 -10.19 1.37 4.77
N ILE A 243 -9.44 0.29 4.99
CA ILE A 243 -8.93 -0.10 6.31
C ILE A 243 -7.49 0.34 6.55
N GLY A 244 -6.82 0.90 5.53
CA GLY A 244 -5.45 1.38 5.62
C GLY A 244 -4.86 1.72 4.26
N ASP A 245 -3.58 2.00 4.24
CA ASP A 245 -2.80 2.27 3.03
C ASP A 245 -1.63 1.29 2.96
N MET A 246 -1.35 0.77 1.77
CA MET A 246 -0.19 -0.10 1.54
C MET A 246 1.11 0.71 1.42
N ASP A 247 1.00 2.02 1.19
CA ASP A 247 2.15 2.91 1.22
C ASP A 247 2.53 3.27 2.66
N PRO A 248 3.83 3.46 2.94
CA PRO A 248 4.26 3.94 4.25
C PRO A 248 3.68 5.31 4.59
N LEU A 249 3.27 5.50 5.84
CA LEU A 249 2.86 6.81 6.36
C LEU A 249 4.02 7.80 6.26
N PHE A 250 5.23 7.34 6.57
CA PHE A 250 6.49 8.03 6.34
C PHE A 250 7.66 7.04 6.32
N THR A 251 8.77 7.48 5.74
CA THR A 251 10.06 6.76 5.78
C THR A 251 11.13 7.67 6.34
N ILE A 252 11.94 7.11 7.24
CA ILE A 252 13.14 7.76 7.78
C ILE A 252 14.35 6.90 7.40
N ASN A 253 15.42 7.54 6.92
CA ASN A 253 16.74 6.93 6.87
C ASN A 253 17.69 7.73 7.75
N LEU A 254 18.47 7.03 8.56
CA LEU A 254 19.50 7.59 9.43
C LEU A 254 20.82 6.91 9.14
N SER A 255 21.73 7.65 8.51
CA SER A 255 23.08 7.20 8.24
C SER A 255 24.07 7.83 9.19
N ASN A 256 25.11 7.11 9.56
CA ASN A 256 26.20 7.60 10.35
C ASN A 256 27.53 7.11 9.78
N THR A 257 28.51 8.00 9.78
CA THR A 257 29.89 7.69 9.45
C THR A 257 30.77 8.10 10.62
N LEU A 258 31.48 7.13 11.17
CA LEU A 258 32.48 7.37 12.21
C LEU A 258 33.86 7.03 11.65
N SER A 259 34.74 8.00 11.66
CA SER A 259 36.11 7.82 11.18
C SER A 259 37.09 8.06 12.31
N TRP A 260 38.02 7.15 12.48
CA TRP A 260 39.07 7.26 13.49
C TRP A 260 40.39 6.73 12.94
N LYS A 261 41.36 7.61 12.76
CA LYS A 261 42.64 7.28 12.10
C LYS A 261 42.37 6.66 10.70
N ASN A 262 42.75 5.41 10.52
CA ASN A 262 42.58 4.67 9.26
C ASN A 262 41.28 3.87 9.22
N PHE A 263 40.48 3.86 10.29
CA PHE A 263 39.22 3.13 10.34
C PHE A 263 38.05 4.03 10.02
N SER A 264 37.10 3.51 9.23
CA SER A 264 35.81 4.14 8.97
C SER A 264 34.69 3.14 9.14
N LEU A 265 33.73 3.46 10.01
CA LEU A 265 32.51 2.69 10.22
C LEU A 265 31.34 3.48 9.65
N TYR A 266 30.63 2.89 8.69
CA TYR A 266 29.39 3.43 8.15
C TYR A 266 28.25 2.48 8.50
N PHE A 267 27.09 3.04 8.92
CA PHE A 267 25.85 2.29 9.05
C PHE A 267 24.65 3.14 8.68
N ASN A 268 23.63 2.48 8.15
CA ASN A 268 22.39 3.12 7.71
C ASN A 268 21.19 2.33 8.21
N PHE A 269 20.31 2.99 8.95
CA PHE A 269 19.02 2.47 9.36
C PHE A 269 17.91 3.07 8.51
N ARG A 270 16.96 2.21 8.12
CA ARG A 270 15.71 2.62 7.48
C ARG A 270 14.53 2.22 8.35
N TRP A 271 13.64 3.16 8.57
CA TRP A 271 12.37 2.95 9.23
C TRP A 271 11.24 3.31 8.29
N ASP A 272 10.40 2.31 7.92
CA ASP A 272 9.14 2.49 7.22
C ASP A 272 8.01 2.28 8.23
N ALA A 273 7.13 3.26 8.39
CA ALA A 273 6.10 3.26 9.40
C ALA A 273 4.70 3.31 8.81
N GLY A 274 3.76 2.62 9.46
CA GLY A 274 2.33 2.84 9.30
C GLY A 274 1.71 2.35 7.99
N ASN A 275 2.33 1.43 7.26
CA ASN A 275 1.72 0.81 6.09
C ASN A 275 0.99 -0.49 6.44
N SER A 276 -0.07 -0.78 5.69
CA SER A 276 -0.82 -2.03 5.77
C SER A 276 -0.35 -3.01 4.69
N SER A 277 -0.29 -4.28 5.03
CA SER A 277 0.05 -5.35 4.10
C SER A 277 -0.80 -6.56 4.46
N HIS A 278 -1.29 -7.29 3.46
CA HIS A 278 -1.90 -8.57 3.73
C HIS A 278 -0.83 -9.61 4.08
N PHE A 279 -1.20 -10.58 4.88
CA PHE A 279 -0.31 -11.68 5.24
C PHE A 279 -0.02 -12.54 4.00
N ILE A 280 1.18 -13.14 3.95
CA ILE A 280 1.67 -13.92 2.81
C ILE A 280 0.66 -15.00 2.43
N GLY A 281 0.04 -14.86 1.27
CA GLY A 281 -0.97 -15.77 0.76
C GLY A 281 -2.33 -15.55 1.42
N SER A 282 -3.36 -15.49 0.63
CA SER A 282 -4.73 -15.44 1.09
C SER A 282 -5.01 -16.65 1.99
N ASP A 283 -5.41 -16.39 3.21
CA ASP A 283 -5.78 -17.40 4.19
C ASP A 283 -4.67 -18.40 4.57
N PRO A 284 -3.77 -18.02 5.48
CA PRO A 284 -2.77 -18.94 6.00
C PRO A 284 -3.40 -20.13 6.76
N PHE A 285 -4.67 -20.10 7.09
CA PHE A 285 -5.38 -21.13 7.84
C PHE A 285 -6.34 -21.97 7.00
N GLY A 286 -7.00 -21.41 5.99
CA GLY A 286 -7.97 -22.13 5.17
C GLY A 286 -7.33 -23.21 4.30
N ASN A 287 -6.17 -22.92 3.72
CA ASN A 287 -5.44 -23.87 2.89
C ASN A 287 -4.62 -24.89 3.70
N TYR A 288 -4.28 -24.60 4.95
CA TYR A 288 -3.49 -25.48 5.78
C TYR A 288 -4.30 -26.57 6.47
N HIS A 289 -5.61 -26.36 6.62
CA HIS A 289 -6.45 -27.26 7.40
C HIS A 289 -7.42 -28.09 6.60
N ASN A 290 -7.65 -27.75 5.32
CA ASN A 290 -8.64 -28.45 4.50
C ASN A 290 -8.05 -29.45 3.52
N THR A 291 -6.75 -29.60 3.42
CA THR A 291 -6.17 -30.59 2.52
C THR A 291 -5.27 -31.53 3.28
N ALA A 292 -5.72 -32.77 3.42
CA ALA A 292 -4.91 -33.93 3.78
C ALA A 292 -3.68 -34.13 2.84
N THR A 293 -3.48 -33.22 1.89
CA THR A 293 -2.48 -33.27 0.81
C THR A 293 -1.38 -32.23 0.93
N THR A 294 -1.51 -31.20 1.77
CA THR A 294 -0.42 -30.24 1.99
C THR A 294 0.36 -30.59 3.22
N SER A 295 1.35 -31.45 3.02
CA SER A 295 2.32 -31.76 4.05
C SER A 295 3.23 -30.56 4.30
N GLY A 296 3.10 -29.91 5.46
CA GLY A 296 4.29 -29.62 6.18
C GLY A 296 4.89 -28.27 6.19
N ALA A 297 4.20 -27.14 5.98
CA ALA A 297 4.72 -25.91 6.56
C ALA A 297 4.07 -25.71 7.94
N GLN A 298 4.81 -25.99 8.99
CA GLN A 298 4.38 -25.61 10.34
C GLN A 298 4.46 -24.08 10.46
N LEU A 299 3.30 -23.44 10.59
CA LEU A 299 3.27 -22.06 11.03
C LEU A 299 3.81 -21.99 12.45
N LYS A 300 4.81 -21.16 12.70
CA LYS A 300 5.30 -20.84 14.06
C LYS A 300 4.33 -19.87 14.78
N VAL A 301 3.04 -20.08 14.62
CA VAL A 301 2.00 -19.25 15.24
C VAL A 301 1.11 -20.15 16.06
N ALA A 302 0.74 -19.70 17.25
CA ALA A 302 -0.22 -20.38 18.09
C ALA A 302 -1.61 -19.84 17.74
N PRO A 303 -2.50 -20.64 17.08
CA PRO A 303 -3.86 -20.22 16.80
C PRO A 303 -4.64 -20.08 18.11
N TRP A 304 -5.77 -19.39 18.02
CA TRP A 304 -6.66 -19.26 19.14
C TRP A 304 -7.11 -20.66 19.64
N SER A 305 -7.14 -20.82 20.93
CA SER A 305 -7.79 -21.91 21.65
C SER A 305 -8.17 -21.42 23.04
N GLU A 306 -9.01 -22.17 23.76
CA GLU A 306 -9.40 -21.83 25.14
C GLU A 306 -8.19 -21.66 26.07
N ASN A 307 -7.12 -22.41 25.82
CA ASN A 307 -5.86 -22.33 26.57
C ASN A 307 -4.86 -21.29 26.01
N ASN A 308 -5.17 -20.71 24.87
CA ASN A 308 -4.34 -19.69 24.20
C ASN A 308 -5.23 -18.60 23.60
N PRO A 309 -5.90 -17.78 24.43
CA PRO A 309 -6.70 -16.68 23.93
C PRO A 309 -5.79 -15.63 23.26
N THR A 310 -6.00 -15.40 21.97
CA THR A 310 -5.26 -14.42 21.16
C THR A 310 -6.20 -13.71 20.21
N ASN A 311 -5.81 -12.51 19.77
CA ASN A 311 -6.46 -11.77 18.69
C ASN A 311 -5.66 -11.80 17.38
N ASP A 312 -4.54 -12.53 17.35
CA ASP A 312 -3.65 -12.51 16.20
C ASP A 312 -4.05 -13.54 15.13
N HIS A 313 -4.49 -14.73 15.56
CA HIS A 313 -4.77 -15.85 14.67
C HIS A 313 -6.05 -16.58 15.08
N PRO A 314 -6.98 -16.83 14.13
CA PRO A 314 -8.22 -17.52 14.43
C PRO A 314 -7.96 -18.98 14.84
N ARG A 315 -9.02 -19.66 15.33
CA ARG A 315 -8.96 -21.08 15.69
C ARG A 315 -8.57 -21.98 14.52
N LEU A 316 -8.06 -23.13 14.82
CA LEU A 316 -7.88 -24.19 13.84
C LEU A 316 -9.23 -24.58 13.21
N GLY A 317 -9.26 -24.71 11.89
CA GLY A 317 -10.49 -25.02 11.16
C GLY A 317 -11.43 -23.80 10.96
N TYR A 318 -10.96 -22.58 11.22
CA TYR A 318 -11.68 -21.39 10.79
C TYR A 318 -11.87 -21.40 9.27
N VAL A 319 -13.08 -21.14 8.81
CA VAL A 319 -13.40 -21.02 7.38
C VAL A 319 -13.58 -19.56 7.04
N ASN A 320 -12.76 -19.05 6.12
CA ASN A 320 -12.79 -17.67 5.68
C ASN A 320 -13.93 -17.42 4.67
N THR A 321 -15.17 -17.46 5.15
CA THR A 321 -16.38 -17.31 4.31
C THR A 321 -16.50 -15.94 3.65
N TYR A 322 -15.87 -14.93 4.22
CA TYR A 322 -15.92 -13.55 3.75
C TYR A 322 -14.76 -13.18 2.80
N SER A 323 -13.88 -14.11 2.50
CA SER A 323 -12.68 -13.85 1.67
C SER A 323 -11.85 -12.68 2.20
N TYR A 324 -11.65 -12.63 3.53
CA TYR A 324 -10.83 -11.64 4.20
C TYR A 324 -9.35 -11.89 3.95
N TYR A 325 -8.53 -10.83 3.76
CA TYR A 325 -7.13 -10.94 3.36
C TYR A 325 -6.12 -11.02 4.51
N PHE A 326 -6.55 -11.09 5.75
CA PHE A 326 -5.67 -11.14 6.92
C PHE A 326 -4.65 -10.00 6.96
N TRP A 327 -5.15 -8.79 6.92
CA TRP A 327 -4.33 -7.59 6.93
C TRP A 327 -3.58 -7.44 8.24
N SER A 328 -2.29 -7.08 8.14
CA SER A 328 -1.45 -6.71 9.26
C SER A 328 -0.78 -5.37 8.99
N GLN A 329 -0.47 -4.66 10.06
CA GLN A 329 0.33 -3.45 9.96
C GLN A 329 1.78 -3.83 9.66
N ARG A 330 2.30 -3.35 8.55
CA ARG A 330 3.68 -3.56 8.15
C ARG A 330 4.49 -2.33 8.49
N GLN A 331 5.21 -2.40 9.59
CA GLN A 331 6.20 -1.40 9.96
C GLN A 331 7.49 -2.11 10.37
N TYR A 332 8.62 -1.54 10.02
CA TYR A 332 9.91 -2.13 10.36
C TYR A 332 11.02 -1.10 10.46
N LEU A 333 11.96 -1.39 11.35
CA LEU A 333 13.28 -0.77 11.41
C LEU A 333 14.30 -1.77 10.87
N LYS A 334 15.06 -1.38 9.85
CA LYS A 334 16.04 -2.24 9.20
C LYS A 334 17.41 -1.57 9.22
N LEU A 335 18.43 -2.30 9.67
CA LEU A 335 19.83 -1.99 9.33
C LEU A 335 20.03 -2.35 7.86
N LYS A 336 20.14 -1.32 7.02
CA LYS A 336 20.21 -1.48 5.57
C LYS A 336 21.63 -1.73 5.09
N ASP A 337 22.55 -0.96 5.65
CA ASP A 337 23.96 -1.01 5.29
C ASP A 337 24.82 -0.98 6.56
N LEU A 338 25.88 -1.78 6.56
CA LEU A 338 26.94 -1.75 7.56
C LEU A 338 28.26 -2.00 6.85
N SER A 339 29.21 -1.08 6.99
CA SER A 339 30.53 -1.19 6.37
C SER A 339 31.61 -0.77 7.35
N LEU A 340 32.64 -1.55 7.45
CA LEU A 340 33.88 -1.22 8.18
C LEU A 340 35.03 -1.23 7.18
N SER A 341 35.75 -0.12 7.09
CA SER A 341 36.89 0.06 6.21
C SER A 341 38.15 0.38 7.02
N TYR A 342 39.31 -0.09 6.51
CA TYR A 342 40.61 0.19 7.07
C TYR A 342 41.55 0.66 5.96
#